data_0e4ef4cf5cef195a66699b150d486e6f
#
_entry.id   0e4ef4cf5cef195a66699b150d486e6f
#
_cell.length_a   1.000
_cell.length_b   1.000
_cell.length_c   1.000
_cell.angle_alpha   90.00
_cell.angle_beta   90.00
_cell.angle_gamma   90.00
#
_symmetry.space_group_name_H-M   'P 1'
#
loop_
_entity.id
_entity.type
_entity.pdbx_description
1 polymer ?
#
loop_
_entity_poly.entity_id
_entity_poly.type
_entity_poly.pdbx_seq_one_letter_code
_entity_poly.pdbx_strand_id
1 'polypeptide(L)'
;YDVVFSRFGVMFFEDPVGAFANIRSALRTSGRLAFGCWQPRAVNPFMTVPAMAALELLPAPPEMPPRTPGPFAFEEADYIGEILTSAGFGSVAVTPLQKPLNFGRGLSLVDIVERLVQIGPIAQMVREASEDLQQPVRDKVIDAVAPFYTEDTGMTLDGQFWQVTARR
;
A
#
# COMPACT_ATOMS: atom_id res chain seq x y z
N TYR A 1 -8.28 -24.65 -7.99
CA TYR A 1 -7.78 -24.36 -6.65
C TYR A 1 -8.94 -24.21 -5.66
N ASP A 2 -8.70 -24.50 -4.37
CA ASP A 2 -9.70 -24.31 -3.30
C ASP A 2 -9.69 -22.88 -2.78
N VAL A 3 -8.50 -22.26 -2.79
CA VAL A 3 -8.28 -20.89 -2.33
C VAL A 3 -7.27 -20.20 -3.23
N VAL A 4 -7.53 -18.95 -3.57
CA VAL A 4 -6.53 -18.01 -4.09
C VAL A 4 -6.35 -16.91 -3.05
N PHE A 5 -5.09 -16.59 -2.77
CA PHE A 5 -4.73 -15.59 -1.78
C PHE A 5 -3.76 -14.57 -2.37
N SER A 6 -3.94 -13.29 -2.06
CA SER A 6 -3.01 -12.23 -2.42
C SER A 6 -2.77 -11.26 -1.27
N ARG A 7 -1.50 -10.91 -1.04
CA ARG A 7 -1.10 -9.90 -0.08
C ARG A 7 -0.54 -8.69 -0.82
N PHE A 8 -1.36 -7.64 -0.95
CA PHE A 8 -1.02 -6.37 -1.58
C PHE A 8 -0.49 -6.47 -3.03
N GLY A 9 -0.96 -7.48 -3.80
CA GLY A 9 -0.51 -7.68 -5.18
C GLY A 9 -1.56 -7.38 -6.25
N VAL A 10 -2.85 -7.47 -5.91
CA VAL A 10 -3.94 -7.37 -6.90
C VAL A 10 -4.24 -5.94 -7.36
N MET A 11 -3.74 -4.94 -6.67
CA MET A 11 -3.97 -3.52 -6.99
C MET A 11 -3.24 -3.04 -8.25
N PHE A 12 -2.37 -3.88 -8.81
CA PHE A 12 -1.55 -3.54 -9.97
C PHE A 12 -2.09 -4.08 -11.30
N PHE A 13 -3.29 -4.65 -11.30
CA PHE A 13 -3.94 -5.10 -12.53
C PHE A 13 -4.40 -3.90 -13.38
N GLU A 14 -4.07 -3.90 -14.68
CA GLU A 14 -4.57 -2.91 -15.65
C GLU A 14 -6.05 -3.13 -15.97
N ASP A 15 -6.46 -4.40 -16.12
CA ASP A 15 -7.86 -4.82 -16.22
C ASP A 15 -8.22 -5.69 -15.00
N PRO A 16 -8.67 -5.08 -13.90
CA PRO A 16 -8.98 -5.84 -12.69
C PRO A 16 -10.16 -6.78 -12.86
N VAL A 17 -11.19 -6.42 -13.63
CA VAL A 17 -12.36 -7.29 -13.85
C VAL A 17 -11.95 -8.55 -14.61
N GLY A 18 -11.20 -8.41 -15.69
CA GLY A 18 -10.68 -9.55 -16.46
C GLY A 18 -9.73 -10.42 -15.66
N ALA A 19 -8.84 -9.80 -14.87
CA ALA A 19 -7.91 -10.53 -14.01
C ALA A 19 -8.64 -11.35 -12.93
N PHE A 20 -9.63 -10.77 -12.25
CA PHE A 20 -10.43 -11.50 -11.26
C PHE A 20 -11.34 -12.54 -11.89
N ALA A 21 -11.90 -12.33 -13.09
CA ALA A 21 -12.62 -13.36 -13.82
C ALA A 21 -11.74 -14.57 -14.15
N ASN A 22 -10.49 -14.33 -14.52
CA ASN A 22 -9.49 -15.39 -14.74
C ASN A 22 -9.17 -16.14 -13.43
N ILE A 23 -8.93 -15.43 -12.33
CA ILE A 23 -8.74 -16.02 -11.00
C ILE A 23 -9.93 -16.89 -10.62
N ARG A 24 -11.15 -16.37 -10.85
CA ARG A 24 -12.39 -17.11 -10.58
C ARG A 24 -12.48 -18.39 -11.39
N SER A 25 -12.08 -18.38 -12.65
CA SER A 25 -12.09 -19.57 -13.51
C SER A 25 -11.21 -20.70 -12.97
N ALA A 26 -10.10 -20.35 -12.34
CA ALA A 26 -9.14 -21.27 -11.75
C ALA A 26 -9.58 -21.84 -10.37
N LEU A 27 -10.56 -21.24 -9.72
CA LEU A 27 -11.13 -21.74 -8.47
C LEU A 27 -12.11 -22.87 -8.73
N ARG A 28 -12.29 -23.80 -7.78
CA ARG A 28 -13.40 -24.78 -7.77
C ARG A 28 -14.73 -24.08 -7.46
N THR A 29 -15.85 -24.73 -7.74
CA THR A 29 -17.21 -24.20 -7.49
C THR A 29 -17.43 -23.71 -6.05
N SER A 30 -16.78 -24.31 -5.05
CA SER A 30 -16.80 -23.87 -3.64
C SER A 30 -15.56 -23.07 -3.25
N GLY A 31 -14.74 -22.69 -4.23
CA GLY A 31 -13.48 -22.02 -4.00
C GLY A 31 -13.64 -20.61 -3.45
N ARG A 32 -12.61 -20.13 -2.79
CA ARG A 32 -12.59 -18.85 -2.10
C ARG A 32 -11.43 -17.97 -2.59
N LEU A 33 -11.70 -16.68 -2.69
CA LEU A 33 -10.69 -15.63 -2.86
C LEU A 33 -10.53 -14.90 -1.54
N ALA A 34 -9.28 -14.58 -1.18
CA ALA A 34 -8.97 -13.68 -0.08
C ALA A 34 -7.78 -12.78 -0.46
N PHE A 35 -7.87 -11.49 -0.19
CA PHE A 35 -6.73 -10.60 -0.37
C PHE A 35 -6.75 -9.40 0.58
N GLY A 36 -5.58 -8.75 0.73
CA GLY A 36 -5.42 -7.47 1.37
C GLY A 36 -5.03 -6.40 0.37
N CYS A 37 -5.60 -5.20 0.48
CA CYS A 37 -5.22 -4.01 -0.26
C CYS A 37 -5.33 -2.77 0.64
N TRP A 38 -4.63 -1.69 0.26
CA TRP A 38 -4.60 -0.49 1.08
C TRP A 38 -5.94 0.25 1.07
N GLN A 39 -6.31 0.82 2.22
CA GLN A 39 -7.29 1.88 2.34
C GLN A 39 -6.71 3.20 1.81
N PRO A 40 -7.49 4.29 1.72
CA PRO A 40 -7.01 5.56 1.21
C PRO A 40 -5.67 6.00 1.81
N ARG A 41 -4.81 6.59 0.99
CA ARG A 41 -3.49 7.07 1.42
C ARG A 41 -3.59 7.95 2.68
N ALA A 42 -4.58 8.84 2.72
CA ALA A 42 -4.75 9.82 3.80
C ALA A 42 -4.90 9.20 5.20
N VAL A 43 -5.42 7.96 5.29
CA VAL A 43 -5.59 7.25 6.57
C VAL A 43 -4.43 6.30 6.89
N ASN A 44 -3.35 6.32 6.11
CA ASN A 44 -2.19 5.45 6.26
C ASN A 44 -0.94 6.21 6.72
N PRO A 45 -0.74 6.45 8.04
CA PRO A 45 0.43 7.13 8.58
C PRO A 45 1.75 6.52 8.15
N PHE A 46 1.81 5.20 8.00
CA PHE A 46 2.98 4.49 7.51
C PHE A 46 3.49 5.02 6.16
N MET A 47 2.58 5.52 5.31
CA MET A 47 2.94 6.07 4.00
C MET A 47 2.96 7.61 4.01
N THR A 48 2.07 8.25 4.79
CA THR A 48 1.93 9.70 4.74
C THR A 48 2.98 10.43 5.56
N VAL A 49 3.41 9.93 6.71
CA VAL A 49 4.40 10.60 7.56
C VAL A 49 5.72 10.83 6.81
N PRO A 50 6.36 9.81 6.21
CA PRO A 50 7.59 10.04 5.44
C PRO A 50 7.37 10.92 4.20
N ALA A 51 6.22 10.75 3.52
CA ALA A 51 5.91 11.51 2.31
C ALA A 51 5.70 13.01 2.60
N MET A 52 4.99 13.35 3.67
CA MET A 52 4.77 14.74 4.07
C MET A 52 6.08 15.43 4.46
N ALA A 53 6.98 14.74 5.14
CA ALA A 53 8.31 15.28 5.46
C ALA A 53 9.12 15.59 4.18
N ALA A 54 9.09 14.70 3.19
CA ALA A 54 9.76 14.95 1.91
C ALA A 54 9.14 16.13 1.14
N LEU A 55 7.82 16.30 1.20
CA LEU A 55 7.09 17.41 0.55
C LEU A 55 7.39 18.80 1.14
N GLU A 56 8.01 18.88 2.30
CA GLU A 56 8.49 20.18 2.82
C GLU A 56 9.62 20.77 1.95
N LEU A 57 10.35 19.92 1.25
CA LEU A 57 11.52 20.31 0.45
C LEU A 57 11.38 19.99 -1.04
N LEU A 58 10.48 19.07 -1.39
CA LEU A 58 10.30 18.62 -2.77
C LEU A 58 8.93 19.01 -3.32
N PRO A 59 8.81 19.22 -4.63
CA PRO A 59 7.52 19.46 -5.26
C PRO A 59 6.61 18.22 -5.10
N ALA A 60 5.30 18.45 -4.98
CA ALA A 60 4.33 17.38 -4.99
C ALA A 60 4.36 16.62 -6.33
N PRO A 61 4.32 15.29 -6.31
CA PRO A 61 4.22 14.52 -7.55
C PRO A 61 2.89 14.84 -8.25
N PRO A 62 2.81 14.65 -9.58
CA PRO A 62 1.54 14.80 -10.30
C PRO A 62 0.44 13.94 -9.69
N GLU A 63 -0.76 14.48 -9.63
CA GLU A 63 -1.92 13.68 -9.24
C GLU A 63 -2.15 12.56 -10.25
N MET A 64 -2.26 11.34 -9.75
CA MET A 64 -2.61 10.19 -10.56
C MET A 64 -4.14 10.10 -10.68
N PRO A 65 -4.68 9.77 -11.87
CA PRO A 65 -6.11 9.51 -11.99
C PRO A 65 -6.57 8.46 -10.97
N PRO A 66 -7.79 8.57 -10.44
CA PRO A 66 -8.35 7.55 -9.56
C PRO A 66 -8.27 6.16 -10.19
N ARG A 67 -8.07 5.14 -9.36
CA ARG A 67 -8.06 3.73 -9.79
C ARG A 67 -6.91 3.36 -10.75
N THR A 68 -5.92 4.25 -10.93
CA THR A 68 -4.69 3.92 -11.67
C THR A 68 -3.99 2.74 -11.00
N PRO A 69 -3.52 1.71 -11.76
CA PRO A 69 -2.79 0.58 -11.19
C PRO A 69 -1.66 1.02 -10.27
N GLY A 70 -1.69 0.54 -9.02
CA GLY A 70 -0.76 0.97 -7.99
C GLY A 70 -1.27 0.69 -6.58
N PRO A 71 -0.53 1.07 -5.54
CA PRO A 71 -0.88 0.73 -4.16
C PRO A 71 -2.28 1.13 -3.72
N PHE A 72 -2.83 2.21 -4.29
CA PHE A 72 -4.13 2.78 -3.91
C PHE A 72 -5.23 2.59 -4.96
N ALA A 73 -5.00 1.77 -5.99
CA ALA A 73 -6.01 1.50 -7.03
C ALA A 73 -7.33 0.93 -6.45
N PHE A 74 -7.25 0.25 -5.31
CA PHE A 74 -8.38 -0.40 -4.62
C PHE A 74 -8.67 0.25 -3.27
N GLU A 75 -8.44 1.54 -3.13
CA GLU A 75 -8.65 2.24 -1.85
C GLU A 75 -10.13 2.39 -1.48
N GLU A 76 -11.04 2.34 -2.46
CA GLU A 76 -12.49 2.48 -2.28
C GLU A 76 -13.13 1.10 -2.12
N ALA A 77 -13.81 0.86 -0.98
CA ALA A 77 -14.48 -0.42 -0.70
C ALA A 77 -15.56 -0.78 -1.73
N ASP A 78 -16.34 0.23 -2.17
CA ASP A 78 -17.42 0.03 -3.14
C ASP A 78 -16.85 -0.41 -4.50
N TYR A 79 -15.75 0.20 -4.94
CA TYR A 79 -15.08 -0.19 -6.18
C TYR A 79 -14.56 -1.63 -6.15
N ILE A 80 -14.05 -2.10 -5.01
CA ILE A 80 -13.67 -3.52 -4.84
C ILE A 80 -14.89 -4.41 -5.04
N GLY A 81 -16.03 -4.04 -4.43
CA GLY A 81 -17.29 -4.77 -4.58
C GLY A 81 -17.77 -4.83 -6.03
N GLU A 82 -17.71 -3.71 -6.74
CA GLU A 82 -18.07 -3.61 -8.17
C GLU A 82 -17.21 -4.52 -9.05
N ILE A 83 -15.88 -4.46 -8.89
CA ILE A 83 -14.94 -5.31 -9.65
C ILE A 83 -15.23 -6.79 -9.43
N LEU A 84 -15.35 -7.22 -8.19
CA LEU A 84 -15.53 -8.63 -7.87
C LEU A 84 -16.89 -9.16 -8.32
N THR A 85 -17.95 -8.37 -8.18
CA THR A 85 -19.27 -8.70 -8.67
C THR A 85 -19.30 -8.79 -10.20
N SER A 86 -18.68 -7.83 -10.88
CA SER A 86 -18.55 -7.85 -12.35
C SER A 86 -17.72 -9.03 -12.86
N ALA A 87 -16.73 -9.48 -12.09
CA ALA A 87 -15.95 -10.69 -12.37
C ALA A 87 -16.71 -12.00 -12.03
N GLY A 88 -17.94 -11.90 -11.53
CA GLY A 88 -18.83 -13.02 -11.25
C GLY A 88 -18.65 -13.67 -9.86
N PHE A 89 -17.89 -13.06 -8.95
CA PHE A 89 -17.82 -13.53 -7.56
C PHE A 89 -19.10 -13.23 -6.79
N GLY A 90 -19.47 -14.14 -5.88
CA GLY A 90 -20.53 -13.95 -4.90
C GLY A 90 -20.01 -13.81 -3.48
N SER A 91 -20.89 -13.48 -2.54
CA SER A 91 -20.56 -13.34 -1.11
C SER A 91 -19.33 -12.48 -0.87
N VAL A 92 -19.25 -11.33 -1.57
CA VAL A 92 -18.14 -10.37 -1.41
C VAL A 92 -18.26 -9.68 -0.07
N ALA A 93 -17.19 -9.71 0.72
CA ALA A 93 -17.07 -8.99 1.98
C ALA A 93 -15.77 -8.15 1.96
N VAL A 94 -15.90 -6.86 2.23
CA VAL A 94 -14.79 -5.91 2.36
C VAL A 94 -14.80 -5.40 3.80
N THR A 95 -13.78 -5.74 4.57
CA THR A 95 -13.70 -5.45 6.00
C THR A 95 -12.50 -4.56 6.28
N PRO A 96 -12.69 -3.41 6.97
CA PRO A 96 -11.56 -2.56 7.34
C PRO A 96 -10.73 -3.22 8.44
N LEU A 97 -9.41 -3.16 8.29
CA LEU A 97 -8.45 -3.56 9.31
C LEU A 97 -7.44 -2.46 9.55
N GLN A 98 -7.11 -2.25 10.83
CA GLN A 98 -6.01 -1.40 11.26
C GLN A 98 -5.04 -2.24 12.07
N LYS A 99 -3.76 -2.16 11.75
CA LYS A 99 -2.69 -2.87 12.46
C LYS A 99 -1.43 -2.02 12.52
N PRO A 100 -0.69 -2.06 13.64
CA PRO A 100 0.67 -1.53 13.66
C PRO A 100 1.55 -2.32 12.68
N LEU A 101 2.23 -1.60 11.82
CA LEU A 101 3.19 -2.12 10.85
C LEU A 101 4.59 -1.82 11.35
N ASN A 102 5.37 -2.86 11.57
CA ASN A 102 6.77 -2.74 11.98
C ASN A 102 7.65 -2.83 10.74
N PHE A 103 8.51 -1.85 10.57
CA PHE A 103 9.45 -1.80 9.46
C PHE A 103 10.88 -1.64 9.98
N GLY A 104 11.79 -2.46 9.47
CA GLY A 104 13.21 -2.35 9.78
C GLY A 104 13.59 -2.83 11.18
N ARG A 105 12.91 -3.85 11.73
CA ARG A 105 13.30 -4.44 13.02
C ARG A 105 14.78 -4.82 13.04
N GLY A 106 15.51 -4.34 14.04
CA GLY A 106 16.95 -4.56 14.18
C GLY A 106 17.84 -3.68 13.29
N LEU A 107 17.24 -2.73 12.57
CA LEU A 107 17.96 -1.71 11.80
C LEU A 107 18.04 -0.41 12.58
N SER A 108 19.08 0.38 12.32
CA SER A 108 19.13 1.77 12.77
C SER A 108 18.06 2.63 12.10
N LEU A 109 17.69 3.74 12.71
CA LEU A 109 16.76 4.71 12.11
C LEU A 109 17.25 5.20 10.75
N VAL A 110 18.55 5.43 10.60
CA VAL A 110 19.17 5.85 9.34
C VAL A 110 18.98 4.78 8.26
N ASP A 111 19.25 3.50 8.57
CA ASP A 111 19.09 2.40 7.62
C ASP A 111 17.61 2.21 7.22
N ILE A 112 16.68 2.47 8.15
CA ILE A 112 15.25 2.44 7.86
C ILE A 112 14.90 3.52 6.84
N VAL A 113 15.36 4.77 7.05
CA VAL A 113 15.08 5.87 6.14
C VAL A 113 15.73 5.65 4.78
N GLU A 114 16.96 5.13 4.72
CA GLU A 114 17.61 4.76 3.45
C GLU A 114 16.77 3.74 2.65
N ARG A 115 16.10 2.81 3.32
CA ARG A 115 15.17 1.88 2.65
C ARG A 115 13.87 2.55 2.23
N LEU A 116 13.31 3.43 3.07
CA LEU A 116 12.07 4.15 2.75
C LEU A 116 12.24 5.05 1.52
N VAL A 117 13.38 5.73 1.37
CA VAL A 117 13.66 6.57 0.19
C VAL A 117 13.95 5.78 -1.08
N GLN A 118 14.09 4.46 -0.99
CA GLN A 118 14.26 3.57 -2.15
C GLN A 118 12.96 2.86 -2.57
N ILE A 119 11.94 2.88 -1.72
CA ILE A 119 10.67 2.17 -1.95
C ILE A 119 9.49 3.10 -1.75
N GLY A 120 8.38 2.78 -2.39
CA GLY A 120 7.12 3.50 -2.18
C GLY A 120 7.08 4.92 -2.74
N PRO A 121 6.14 5.74 -2.25
CA PRO A 121 5.80 7.03 -2.86
C PRO A 121 6.94 8.05 -2.88
N ILE A 122 7.82 8.04 -1.88
CA ILE A 122 8.92 9.01 -1.79
C ILE A 122 10.14 8.64 -2.65
N ALA A 123 10.26 7.37 -3.05
CA ALA A 123 11.41 6.90 -3.80
C ALA A 123 11.59 7.63 -5.14
N GLN A 124 10.49 7.91 -5.84
CA GLN A 124 10.52 8.65 -7.09
C GLN A 124 10.90 10.11 -6.83
N MET A 125 10.27 10.76 -5.85
CA MET A 125 10.53 12.16 -5.49
C MET A 125 12.01 12.38 -5.15
N VAL A 126 12.61 11.48 -4.35
CA VAL A 126 14.02 11.57 -3.97
C VAL A 126 14.95 11.31 -5.15
N ARG A 127 14.61 10.38 -6.04
CA ARG A 127 15.42 10.14 -7.26
C ARG A 127 15.42 11.31 -8.24
N GLU A 128 14.30 12.03 -8.32
CA GLU A 128 14.14 13.18 -9.21
C GLU A 128 14.66 14.49 -8.59
N ALA A 129 14.95 14.49 -7.29
CA ALA A 129 15.50 15.62 -6.57
C ALA A 129 16.95 15.89 -7.00
N SER A 130 17.34 17.17 -7.00
CA SER A 130 18.73 17.57 -7.16
C SER A 130 19.61 16.98 -6.03
N GLU A 131 20.87 16.74 -6.34
CA GLU A 131 21.81 16.07 -5.42
C GLU A 131 21.92 16.78 -4.05
N ASP A 132 21.89 18.13 -4.07
CA ASP A 132 21.94 18.97 -2.88
C ASP A 132 20.71 18.84 -1.96
N LEU A 133 19.55 18.39 -2.48
CA LEU A 133 18.34 18.18 -1.70
C LEU A 133 18.20 16.76 -1.16
N GLN A 134 18.94 15.79 -1.68
CA GLN A 134 18.76 14.39 -1.28
C GLN A 134 19.07 14.16 0.20
N GLN A 135 20.15 14.72 0.73
CA GLN A 135 20.48 14.59 2.15
C GLN A 135 19.51 15.39 3.04
N PRO A 136 19.20 16.66 2.77
CA PRO A 136 18.18 17.40 3.51
C PRO A 136 16.82 16.69 3.59
N VAL A 137 16.38 16.05 2.51
CA VAL A 137 15.13 15.25 2.53
C VAL A 137 15.25 14.04 3.45
N ARG A 138 16.38 13.32 3.41
CA ARG A 138 16.62 12.20 4.34
C ARG A 138 16.56 12.66 5.80
N ASP A 139 17.21 13.76 6.12
CA ASP A 139 17.25 14.32 7.47
C ASP A 139 15.82 14.69 7.94
N LYS A 140 15.02 15.31 7.08
CA LYS A 140 13.62 15.61 7.36
C LYS A 140 12.78 14.35 7.60
N VAL A 141 12.98 13.31 6.79
CA VAL A 141 12.29 12.04 6.98
C VAL A 141 12.73 11.37 8.28
N ILE A 142 14.03 11.41 8.64
CA ILE A 142 14.54 10.91 9.92
C ILE A 142 13.82 11.59 11.09
N ASP A 143 13.78 12.94 11.10
CA ASP A 143 13.12 13.70 12.16
C ASP A 143 11.64 13.35 12.29
N ALA A 144 10.94 13.19 11.15
CA ALA A 144 9.52 12.89 11.13
C ALA A 144 9.18 11.48 11.63
N VAL A 145 10.05 10.48 11.37
CA VAL A 145 9.80 9.09 11.77
C VAL A 145 10.45 8.71 13.09
N ALA A 146 11.38 9.52 13.62
CA ALA A 146 12.06 9.28 14.89
C ALA A 146 11.10 9.02 16.07
N PRO A 147 9.98 9.73 16.24
CA PRO A 147 9.03 9.46 17.32
C PRO A 147 8.37 8.07 17.27
N PHE A 148 8.43 7.40 16.13
CA PHE A 148 7.84 6.08 15.87
C PHE A 148 8.87 4.96 15.84
N TYR A 149 10.13 5.25 16.19
CA TYR A 149 11.23 4.30 16.16
C TYR A 149 11.63 3.83 17.57
N THR A 150 11.90 2.54 17.68
CA THR A 150 12.63 1.95 18.80
C THR A 150 13.65 0.92 18.28
N GLU A 151 14.73 0.69 19.01
CA GLU A 151 15.74 -0.31 18.63
C GLU A 151 15.15 -1.74 18.52
N ASP A 152 14.20 -2.06 19.40
CA ASP A 152 13.60 -3.40 19.49
C ASP A 152 12.64 -3.70 18.33
N THR A 153 11.84 -2.73 17.91
CA THR A 153 10.76 -2.95 16.95
C THR A 153 11.04 -2.35 15.57
N GLY A 154 12.05 -1.47 15.45
CA GLY A 154 12.20 -0.60 14.30
C GLY A 154 11.15 0.51 14.29
N MET A 155 10.82 1.03 13.12
CA MET A 155 9.74 2.01 12.95
C MET A 155 8.38 1.31 13.01
N THR A 156 7.48 1.82 13.85
CA THR A 156 6.11 1.29 14.00
C THR A 156 5.10 2.40 13.75
N LEU A 157 4.31 2.26 12.69
CA LEU A 157 3.22 3.16 12.32
C LEU A 157 1.99 2.35 11.94
N ASP A 158 0.80 2.90 12.18
CA ASP A 158 -0.44 2.23 11.80
C ASP A 158 -0.58 2.14 10.28
N GLY A 159 -0.97 0.96 9.81
CA GLY A 159 -1.43 0.72 8.46
C GLY A 159 -2.91 0.36 8.48
N GLN A 160 -3.65 0.95 7.56
CA GLN A 160 -5.07 0.67 7.33
C GLN A 160 -5.25 0.02 5.97
N PHE A 161 -5.93 -1.11 5.95
CA PHE A 161 -6.15 -1.88 4.73
C PHE A 161 -7.51 -2.57 4.74
N TRP A 162 -7.96 -2.97 3.56
CA TRP A 162 -9.13 -3.80 3.38
C TRP A 162 -8.71 -5.27 3.42
N GLN A 163 -9.42 -6.06 4.23
CA GLN A 163 -9.46 -7.51 4.09
C GLN A 163 -10.66 -7.86 3.23
N VAL A 164 -10.41 -8.48 2.10
CA VAL A 164 -11.44 -8.83 1.13
C VAL A 164 -11.56 -10.34 1.02
N THR A 165 -12.79 -10.83 1.06
CA THR A 165 -13.09 -12.25 0.80
C THR A 165 -14.25 -12.34 -0.18
N ALA A 166 -14.22 -13.38 -1.03
CA ALA A 166 -15.30 -13.67 -1.98
C ALA A 166 -15.38 -15.17 -2.26
N ARG A 167 -16.51 -15.63 -2.79
CA ARG A 167 -16.76 -17.01 -3.21
C ARG A 167 -16.97 -17.07 -4.73
N ARG A 168 -16.49 -18.17 -5.33
CA ARG A 168 -16.77 -18.45 -6.74
C ARG A 168 -18.26 -18.69 -6.98
#